data_5b4628c472c161490d67d8d9b8856fe9
#
_entry.id   5b4628c472c161490d67d8d9b8856fe9
#
_cell.length_a   1.000
_cell.length_b   1.000
_cell.length_c   1.000
_cell.angle_alpha   90.00
_cell.angle_beta   90.00
_cell.angle_gamma   90.00
#
_symmetry.space_group_name_H-M   'P 1'
#
loop_
_entity.id
_entity.type
_entity.pdbx_description
1 polymer ?
#
loop_
_entity_poly.entity_id
_entity_poly.type
_entity_poly.pdbx_seq_one_letter_code
_entity_poly.pdbx_strand_id
1 'polypeptide(L)'
;GRAKKDDVASAEEFEQVFNQLYDLSKVAPFDLKATAAPQYSRVVMQRKRAEARAGADTDLDVLTSGMHYSQQDGIGRARNVNDGDGFMFISHVGDIYPSGFLPLKAGNVRTDDIADVYRNSELFKTLRDRTQLKGKCGFCSYRSFCGGSRARAYAMTGDFLAEEPFCAHEPLH
;
A
#
# COMPACT_ATOMS: atom_id res chain seq x y z
N GLY A 1 6.48 -15.85 2.38
CA GLY A 1 7.44 -16.48 3.15
C GLY A 1 7.10 -17.82 3.76
N ARG A 2 7.15 -17.90 5.09
CA ARG A 2 6.94 -19.16 5.81
C ARG A 2 5.57 -19.30 6.45
N ALA A 3 4.78 -18.21 6.50
CA ALA A 3 3.44 -18.22 7.06
C ALA A 3 2.52 -19.11 6.23
N LYS A 4 1.71 -19.91 6.91
CA LYS A 4 0.63 -20.68 6.31
C LYS A 4 -0.63 -19.83 6.25
N LYS A 5 -1.61 -20.23 5.42
CA LYS A 5 -2.87 -19.51 5.29
C LYS A 5 -3.61 -19.36 6.63
N ASP A 6 -3.51 -20.38 7.48
CA ASP A 6 -4.16 -20.42 8.79
C ASP A 6 -3.45 -19.54 9.85
N ASP A 7 -2.22 -19.06 9.55
CA ASP A 7 -1.47 -18.15 10.43
C ASP A 7 -1.78 -16.66 10.14
N VAL A 8 -2.63 -16.37 9.14
CA VAL A 8 -2.94 -15.01 8.72
C VAL A 8 -4.21 -14.54 9.40
N ALA A 9 -4.16 -13.33 9.98
CA ALA A 9 -5.33 -12.69 10.56
C ALA A 9 -6.47 -12.53 9.55
N SER A 10 -7.73 -12.57 10.01
CA SER A 10 -8.90 -12.33 9.17
C SER A 10 -8.97 -10.88 8.67
N ALA A 11 -9.82 -10.61 7.68
CA ALA A 11 -10.05 -9.26 7.18
C ALA A 11 -10.56 -8.32 8.29
N GLU A 12 -11.42 -8.85 9.17
CA GLU A 12 -11.99 -8.13 10.30
C GLU A 12 -10.94 -7.82 11.38
N GLU A 13 -10.06 -8.76 11.68
CA GLU A 13 -8.94 -8.54 12.60
C GLU A 13 -7.97 -7.49 12.07
N PHE A 14 -7.64 -7.53 10.77
CA PHE A 14 -6.85 -6.46 10.15
C PHE A 14 -7.54 -5.11 10.30
N GLU A 15 -8.84 -5.03 10.05
CA GLU A 15 -9.61 -3.79 10.17
C GLU A 15 -9.60 -3.24 11.60
N GLN A 16 -9.75 -4.11 12.60
CA GLN A 16 -9.66 -3.74 14.02
C GLN A 16 -8.27 -3.17 14.35
N VAL A 17 -7.20 -3.86 13.95
CA VAL A 17 -5.82 -3.41 14.17
C VAL A 17 -5.57 -2.04 13.51
N PHE A 18 -6.06 -1.82 12.28
CA PHE A 18 -5.88 -0.53 11.60
C PHE A 18 -6.61 0.61 12.31
N ASN A 19 -7.79 0.36 12.85
CA ASN A 19 -8.50 1.35 13.67
C ASN A 19 -7.75 1.65 14.97
N GLN A 20 -7.22 0.64 15.65
CA GLN A 20 -6.38 0.83 16.85
C GLN A 20 -5.09 1.61 16.53
N LEU A 21 -4.43 1.31 15.41
CA LEU A 21 -3.26 2.07 14.94
C LEU A 21 -3.61 3.53 14.64
N TYR A 22 -4.79 3.79 14.07
CA TYR A 22 -5.25 5.16 13.86
C TYR A 22 -5.44 5.90 15.18
N ASP A 23 -6.10 5.30 16.17
CA ASP A 23 -6.30 5.92 17.47
C ASP A 23 -4.94 6.14 18.19
N LEU A 24 -4.04 5.17 18.13
CA LEU A 24 -2.69 5.29 18.68
C LEU A 24 -1.90 6.41 17.97
N SER A 25 -2.04 6.59 16.67
CA SER A 25 -1.31 7.62 15.91
C SER A 25 -1.61 9.06 16.35
N LYS A 26 -2.72 9.28 17.07
CA LYS A 26 -3.09 10.60 17.60
C LYS A 26 -2.35 10.97 18.86
N VAL A 27 -1.85 9.98 19.60
CA VAL A 27 -1.23 10.18 20.91
C VAL A 27 0.21 9.71 20.97
N ALA A 28 0.66 8.92 20.01
CA ALA A 28 2.03 8.42 19.95
C ALA A 28 3.02 9.57 19.65
N PRO A 29 4.14 9.66 20.37
CA PRO A 29 5.17 10.68 20.13
C PRO A 29 6.09 10.32 18.93
N PHE A 30 5.70 9.35 18.10
CA PHE A 30 6.45 8.85 16.95
C PHE A 30 5.49 8.50 15.79
N ASP A 31 6.04 8.45 14.58
CA ASP A 31 5.28 8.06 13.38
C ASP A 31 4.96 6.57 13.37
N LEU A 32 3.71 6.23 13.07
CA LEU A 32 3.25 4.87 12.86
C LEU A 32 3.13 4.56 11.36
N LYS A 33 3.66 3.40 10.96
CA LYS A 33 3.56 2.88 9.60
C LYS A 33 3.07 1.44 9.59
N ALA A 34 2.11 1.16 8.73
CA ALA A 34 1.66 -0.19 8.45
C ALA A 34 2.38 -0.70 7.18
N THR A 35 3.49 -1.41 7.36
CA THR A 35 4.28 -1.96 6.24
C THR A 35 3.52 -3.05 5.51
N ALA A 36 3.53 -3.03 4.18
CA ALA A 36 2.81 -3.96 3.30
C ALA A 36 1.30 -4.07 3.59
N ALA A 37 0.71 -3.02 4.16
CA ALA A 37 -0.69 -2.96 4.52
C ALA A 37 -1.33 -1.64 4.02
N PRO A 38 -1.46 -1.45 2.69
CA PRO A 38 -1.99 -0.23 2.10
C PRO A 38 -3.44 0.07 2.53
N GLN A 39 -4.19 -0.92 3.02
CA GLN A 39 -5.52 -0.75 3.58
C GLN A 39 -5.55 0.23 4.76
N TYR A 40 -4.46 0.37 5.51
CA TYR A 40 -4.36 1.35 6.59
C TYR A 40 -4.60 2.77 6.09
N SER A 41 -4.10 3.13 4.90
CA SER A 41 -4.38 4.45 4.30
C SER A 41 -5.88 4.69 4.07
N ARG A 42 -6.63 3.64 3.69
CA ARG A 42 -8.10 3.72 3.56
C ARG A 42 -8.76 3.98 4.91
N VAL A 43 -8.37 3.23 5.95
CA VAL A 43 -8.92 3.42 7.30
C VAL A 43 -8.64 4.83 7.81
N VAL A 44 -7.42 5.33 7.66
CA VAL A 44 -7.07 6.72 8.01
C VAL A 44 -7.98 7.72 7.30
N MET A 45 -8.21 7.54 5.98
CA MET A 45 -9.10 8.41 5.22
C MET A 45 -10.54 8.36 5.73
N GLN A 46 -11.06 7.16 5.98
CA GLN A 46 -12.43 6.97 6.48
C GLN A 46 -12.62 7.64 7.85
N ARG A 47 -11.68 7.44 8.77
CA ARG A 47 -11.71 8.02 10.11
C ARG A 47 -11.64 9.55 10.06
N LYS A 48 -10.70 10.11 9.30
CA LYS A 48 -10.58 11.57 9.15
C LYS A 48 -11.83 12.20 8.53
N ARG A 49 -12.42 11.57 7.51
CA ARG A 49 -13.68 12.04 6.92
C ARG A 49 -14.84 11.98 7.92
N ALA A 50 -14.91 10.95 8.75
CA ALA A 50 -15.94 10.86 9.78
C ALA A 50 -15.76 11.95 10.84
N GLU A 51 -14.54 12.22 11.28
CA GLU A 51 -14.21 13.27 12.24
C GLU A 51 -14.52 14.67 11.68
N ALA A 52 -14.17 14.95 10.43
CA ALA A 52 -14.50 16.20 9.77
C ALA A 52 -16.02 16.43 9.68
N ARG A 53 -16.80 15.38 9.40
CA ARG A 53 -18.28 15.46 9.41
C ARG A 53 -18.83 15.70 10.81
N ALA A 54 -18.14 15.27 11.84
CA ALA A 54 -18.47 15.53 13.24
C ALA A 54 -17.99 16.92 13.74
N GLY A 55 -17.41 17.74 12.85
CA GLY A 55 -16.96 19.09 13.15
C GLY A 55 -15.55 19.19 13.72
N ALA A 56 -14.77 18.10 13.69
CA ALA A 56 -13.36 18.16 14.07
C ALA A 56 -12.53 18.86 12.98
N ASP A 57 -11.58 19.67 13.38
CA ASP A 57 -10.56 20.22 12.46
C ASP A 57 -9.59 19.10 12.08
N THR A 58 -9.73 18.56 10.88
CA THR A 58 -8.94 17.46 10.38
C THR A 58 -8.29 17.81 9.05
N ASP A 59 -6.97 17.68 8.99
CA ASP A 59 -6.22 17.82 7.75
C ASP A 59 -6.49 16.63 6.81
N LEU A 60 -7.32 16.86 5.77
CA LEU A 60 -7.61 15.86 4.74
C LEU A 60 -6.54 15.81 3.65
N ASP A 61 -5.69 16.83 3.49
CA ASP A 61 -4.65 16.88 2.47
C ASP A 61 -3.48 15.94 2.79
N VAL A 62 -3.38 15.54 4.02
CA VAL A 62 -2.40 14.54 4.52
C VAL A 62 -2.45 13.21 3.74
N LEU A 63 -3.47 12.97 2.95
CA LEU A 63 -3.71 11.71 2.26
C LEU A 63 -3.48 11.76 0.74
N THR A 64 -3.05 12.90 0.20
CA THR A 64 -2.64 12.96 -1.21
C THR A 64 -1.34 12.19 -1.41
N SER A 65 -1.21 11.51 -2.56
CA SER A 65 0.00 10.77 -2.93
C SER A 65 1.21 11.69 -3.04
N GLY A 66 2.37 11.24 -2.61
CA GLY A 66 3.62 11.96 -2.79
C GLY A 66 4.58 11.88 -1.61
N MET A 67 5.69 12.59 -1.74
CA MET A 67 6.63 12.80 -0.65
C MET A 67 6.18 14.00 0.18
N HIS A 68 5.95 13.78 1.46
CA HIS A 68 5.75 14.85 2.41
C HIS A 68 7.02 15.07 3.24
N TYR A 69 7.45 16.31 3.31
CA TYR A 69 8.54 16.71 4.18
C TYR A 69 7.95 17.23 5.49
N SER A 70 8.43 16.69 6.61
CA SER A 70 8.10 17.23 7.91
C SER A 70 8.68 18.63 8.05
N GLN A 71 7.88 19.57 8.53
CA GLN A 71 8.38 20.92 8.87
C GLN A 71 9.31 20.92 10.09
N GLN A 72 9.26 19.86 10.90
CA GLN A 72 10.05 19.74 12.13
C GLN A 72 11.45 19.21 11.88
N ASP A 73 11.60 18.19 11.01
CA ASP A 73 12.88 17.50 10.80
C ASP A 73 13.36 17.51 9.33
N GLY A 74 12.56 18.04 8.40
CA GLY A 74 12.89 18.09 6.99
C GLY A 74 12.94 16.71 6.31
N ILE A 75 12.56 15.64 7.00
CA ILE A 75 12.65 14.28 6.48
C ILE A 75 11.46 14.01 5.55
N GLY A 76 11.76 13.66 4.30
CA GLY A 76 10.75 13.20 3.34
C GLY A 76 10.21 11.83 3.72
N ARG A 77 8.88 11.72 3.84
CA ARG A 77 8.19 10.46 4.09
C ARG A 77 7.28 10.15 2.92
N ALA A 78 7.53 9.02 2.26
CA ALA A 78 6.66 8.54 1.21
C ALA A 78 5.32 8.09 1.83
N ARG A 79 4.22 8.53 1.22
CA ARG A 79 2.85 8.13 1.59
C ARG A 79 2.27 7.23 0.51
N ASN A 80 1.41 6.32 0.93
CA ASN A 80 0.67 5.44 0.03
C ASN A 80 1.57 4.62 -0.90
N VAL A 81 2.75 4.22 -0.44
CA VAL A 81 3.61 3.32 -1.19
C VAL A 81 3.00 1.92 -1.26
N ASN A 82 3.12 1.29 -2.42
CA ASN A 82 2.70 -0.09 -2.64
C ASN A 82 3.75 -0.80 -3.50
N ASP A 83 3.63 -2.11 -3.64
CA ASP A 83 4.55 -2.92 -4.46
C ASP A 83 4.79 -2.27 -5.83
N GLY A 84 6.01 -1.83 -6.11
CA GLY A 84 6.39 -1.18 -7.37
C GLY A 84 5.88 0.26 -7.57
N ASP A 85 5.21 0.83 -6.56
CA ASP A 85 4.69 2.20 -6.58
C ASP A 85 5.25 3.00 -5.39
N GLY A 86 6.21 3.89 -5.66
CA GLY A 86 6.94 4.67 -4.67
C GLY A 86 8.23 4.03 -4.16
N PHE A 87 8.48 2.75 -4.43
CA PHE A 87 9.75 2.06 -4.14
C PHE A 87 9.92 0.80 -4.99
N MET A 88 11.13 0.23 -4.94
CA MET A 88 11.47 -1.08 -5.47
C MET A 88 12.44 -1.78 -4.52
N PHE A 89 12.65 -3.07 -4.72
CA PHE A 89 13.57 -3.89 -3.94
C PHE A 89 14.66 -4.47 -4.85
N ILE A 90 15.92 -4.42 -4.39
CA ILE A 90 17.05 -5.04 -5.08
C ILE A 90 17.58 -6.15 -4.18
N SER A 91 17.63 -7.37 -4.72
CA SER A 91 18.13 -8.52 -4.00
C SER A 91 19.67 -8.53 -3.89
N HIS A 92 20.20 -9.39 -3.03
CA HIS A 92 21.66 -9.55 -2.85
C HIS A 92 22.41 -10.02 -4.12
N VAL A 93 21.69 -10.58 -5.09
CA VAL A 93 22.25 -10.97 -6.41
C VAL A 93 22.01 -9.91 -7.49
N GLY A 94 21.41 -8.77 -7.11
CA GLY A 94 21.18 -7.65 -8.01
C GLY A 94 19.83 -7.68 -8.74
N ASP A 95 18.98 -8.67 -8.51
CA ASP A 95 17.67 -8.73 -9.15
C ASP A 95 16.73 -7.65 -8.62
N ILE A 96 16.00 -7.01 -9.54
CA ILE A 96 15.05 -5.91 -9.27
C ILE A 96 13.64 -6.48 -9.17
N TYR A 97 12.97 -6.19 -8.06
CA TYR A 97 11.59 -6.60 -7.76
C TYR A 97 10.73 -5.38 -7.38
N PRO A 98 9.39 -5.45 -7.53
CA PRO A 98 8.49 -4.42 -7.05
C PRO A 98 8.55 -4.19 -5.53
N SER A 99 8.78 -5.26 -4.78
CA SER A 99 9.02 -5.24 -3.33
C SER A 99 9.73 -6.52 -2.90
N GLY A 100 10.17 -6.58 -1.63
CA GLY A 100 10.71 -7.81 -1.04
C GLY A 100 9.65 -8.90 -0.81
N PHE A 101 8.37 -8.61 -1.05
CA PHE A 101 7.24 -9.50 -0.84
C PHE A 101 6.57 -9.99 -2.14
N LEU A 102 6.79 -9.30 -3.26
CA LEU A 102 6.27 -9.66 -4.59
C LEU A 102 7.40 -10.24 -5.45
N PRO A 103 7.50 -11.57 -5.59
CA PRO A 103 8.66 -12.25 -6.20
C PRO A 103 8.59 -12.27 -7.73
N LEU A 104 8.27 -11.13 -8.33
CA LEU A 104 8.24 -10.93 -9.79
C LEU A 104 9.44 -10.11 -10.19
N LYS A 105 10.42 -10.74 -10.83
CA LYS A 105 11.65 -10.09 -11.29
C LYS A 105 11.37 -9.19 -12.49
N ALA A 106 11.82 -7.94 -12.43
CA ALA A 106 11.70 -6.96 -13.50
C ALA A 106 13.01 -6.73 -14.28
N GLY A 107 14.15 -7.01 -13.66
CA GLY A 107 15.47 -6.82 -14.24
C GLY A 107 16.59 -7.15 -13.26
N ASN A 108 17.84 -6.76 -13.60
CA ASN A 108 18.99 -6.91 -12.73
C ASN A 108 19.91 -5.69 -12.85
N VAL A 109 20.31 -5.08 -11.73
CA VAL A 109 21.12 -3.85 -11.70
C VAL A 109 22.52 -3.99 -12.30
N ARG A 110 22.98 -5.21 -12.57
CA ARG A 110 24.29 -5.47 -13.21
C ARG A 110 24.21 -5.40 -14.73
N THR A 111 23.02 -5.55 -15.30
CA THR A 111 22.81 -5.61 -16.76
C THR A 111 21.85 -4.53 -17.25
N ASP A 112 20.99 -4.01 -16.37
CA ASP A 112 19.91 -3.10 -16.76
C ASP A 112 20.07 -1.74 -16.08
N ASP A 113 19.63 -0.67 -16.75
CA ASP A 113 19.50 0.65 -16.14
C ASP A 113 18.34 0.62 -15.13
N ILE A 114 18.67 0.87 -13.88
CA ILE A 114 17.71 0.80 -12.76
C ILE A 114 16.55 1.78 -12.89
N ALA A 115 16.83 2.99 -13.42
CA ALA A 115 15.82 4.02 -13.61
C ALA A 115 14.89 3.65 -14.76
N ASP A 116 15.42 3.05 -15.81
CA ASP A 116 14.65 2.57 -16.94
C ASP A 116 13.75 1.41 -16.54
N VAL A 117 14.28 0.40 -15.83
CA VAL A 117 13.49 -0.72 -15.32
C VAL A 117 12.33 -0.21 -14.45
N TYR A 118 12.60 0.68 -13.48
CA TYR A 118 11.55 1.22 -12.62
C TYR A 118 10.50 2.02 -13.38
N ARG A 119 10.90 2.84 -14.34
CA ARG A 119 9.99 3.75 -15.06
C ARG A 119 9.24 3.04 -16.18
N ASN A 120 9.89 2.15 -16.90
CA ASN A 120 9.47 1.71 -18.22
C ASN A 120 9.13 0.22 -18.33
N SER A 121 9.55 -0.66 -17.40
CA SER A 121 9.16 -2.05 -17.49
C SER A 121 7.64 -2.23 -17.35
N GLU A 122 7.09 -3.17 -18.11
CA GLU A 122 5.64 -3.45 -18.11
C GLU A 122 5.13 -3.82 -16.72
N LEU A 123 5.90 -4.57 -15.93
CA LEU A 123 5.53 -4.95 -14.57
C LEU A 123 5.30 -3.71 -13.68
N PHE A 124 6.26 -2.77 -13.67
CA PHE A 124 6.14 -1.58 -12.85
C PHE A 124 5.06 -0.62 -13.36
N LYS A 125 4.88 -0.49 -14.68
CA LYS A 125 3.78 0.29 -15.28
C LYS A 125 2.43 -0.27 -14.87
N THR A 126 2.24 -1.58 -15.01
CA THR A 126 1.00 -2.28 -14.65
C THR A 126 0.68 -2.11 -13.16
N LEU A 127 1.69 -2.24 -12.27
CA LEU A 127 1.49 -2.07 -10.82
C LEU A 127 1.08 -0.64 -10.44
N ARG A 128 1.51 0.37 -11.18
CA ARG A 128 1.12 1.77 -10.97
C ARG A 128 -0.22 2.13 -11.59
N ASP A 129 -0.68 1.36 -12.58
CA ASP A 129 -1.98 1.57 -13.21
C ASP A 129 -3.12 0.95 -12.41
N ARG A 130 -3.69 1.75 -11.51
CA ARG A 130 -4.79 1.34 -10.64
C ARG A 130 -6.08 1.00 -11.38
N THR A 131 -6.18 1.34 -12.67
CA THR A 131 -7.37 1.03 -13.48
C THR A 131 -7.43 -0.44 -13.87
N GLN A 132 -6.30 -1.15 -13.83
CA GLN A 132 -6.19 -2.57 -14.13
C GLN A 132 -6.54 -3.50 -12.96
N LEU A 133 -6.77 -2.94 -11.77
CA LEU A 133 -7.15 -3.74 -10.60
C LEU A 133 -8.48 -4.45 -10.84
N LYS A 134 -8.57 -5.68 -10.35
CA LYS A 134 -9.74 -6.58 -10.50
C LYS A 134 -10.53 -6.69 -9.20
N GLY A 135 -11.70 -7.34 -9.29
CA GLY A 135 -12.58 -7.56 -8.16
C GLY A 135 -12.93 -6.26 -7.43
N LYS A 136 -13.21 -6.33 -6.14
CA LYS A 136 -13.60 -5.16 -5.34
C LYS A 136 -12.56 -4.04 -5.32
N CYS A 137 -11.28 -4.33 -5.53
CA CYS A 137 -10.26 -3.28 -5.66
C CYS A 137 -10.42 -2.46 -6.95
N GLY A 138 -10.94 -3.04 -8.03
CA GLY A 138 -11.08 -2.38 -9.33
C GLY A 138 -12.13 -1.27 -9.34
N PHE A 139 -13.21 -1.40 -8.59
CA PHE A 139 -14.28 -0.39 -8.49
C PHE A 139 -14.29 0.37 -7.15
N CYS A 140 -13.35 0.05 -6.24
CA CYS A 140 -13.24 0.72 -4.95
C CYS A 140 -12.91 2.21 -5.09
N SER A 141 -13.67 3.07 -4.41
CA SER A 141 -13.43 4.53 -4.38
C SER A 141 -12.09 4.92 -3.72
N TYR A 142 -11.46 4.00 -2.99
CA TYR A 142 -10.15 4.18 -2.37
C TYR A 142 -9.00 3.59 -3.19
N ARG A 143 -9.24 3.08 -4.39
CA ARG A 143 -8.22 2.38 -5.19
C ARG A 143 -6.96 3.22 -5.46
N SER A 144 -7.10 4.53 -5.65
CA SER A 144 -5.98 5.44 -5.89
C SER A 144 -5.05 5.60 -4.69
N PHE A 145 -5.55 5.45 -3.47
CA PHE A 145 -4.78 5.57 -2.24
C PHE A 145 -4.29 4.22 -1.73
N CYS A 146 -5.19 3.23 -1.70
CA CYS A 146 -4.96 1.93 -1.13
C CYS A 146 -4.42 0.96 -2.18
N GLY A 147 -5.23 0.62 -3.18
CA GLY A 147 -4.92 -0.39 -4.19
C GLY A 147 -4.74 -1.82 -3.66
N GLY A 148 -4.84 -2.06 -2.36
CA GLY A 148 -4.59 -3.36 -1.73
C GLY A 148 -3.13 -3.82 -1.83
N SER A 149 -2.73 -4.85 -1.09
CA SER A 149 -1.39 -5.44 -1.20
C SER A 149 -1.31 -6.33 -2.45
N ARG A 150 -0.49 -5.93 -3.40
CA ARG A 150 -0.28 -6.71 -4.63
C ARG A 150 0.47 -8.00 -4.36
N ALA A 151 1.37 -7.97 -3.38
CA ALA A 151 2.08 -9.17 -2.94
C ALA A 151 1.13 -10.22 -2.33
N ARG A 152 0.15 -9.81 -1.50
CA ARG A 152 -0.84 -10.74 -0.94
C ARG A 152 -1.81 -11.24 -1.99
N ALA A 153 -2.31 -10.36 -2.86
CA ALA A 153 -3.13 -10.76 -3.99
C ALA A 153 -2.42 -11.85 -4.80
N TYR A 154 -1.17 -11.62 -5.19
CA TYR A 154 -0.37 -12.60 -5.91
C TYR A 154 -0.16 -13.91 -5.14
N ALA A 155 0.21 -13.83 -3.86
CA ALA A 155 0.46 -15.00 -3.04
C ALA A 155 -0.76 -15.93 -2.89
N MET A 156 -1.97 -15.34 -2.89
CA MET A 156 -3.22 -16.10 -2.70
C MET A 156 -3.85 -16.58 -4.01
N THR A 157 -3.62 -15.88 -5.12
CA THR A 157 -4.35 -16.12 -6.38
C THR A 157 -3.44 -16.39 -7.58
N GLY A 158 -2.14 -16.07 -7.50
CA GLY A 158 -1.21 -16.05 -8.63
C GLY A 158 -1.35 -14.80 -9.53
N ASP A 159 -2.28 -13.91 -9.22
CA ASP A 159 -2.55 -12.69 -9.98
C ASP A 159 -2.36 -11.45 -9.07
N PHE A 160 -1.33 -10.64 -9.35
CA PHE A 160 -1.06 -9.43 -8.56
C PHE A 160 -2.09 -8.31 -8.81
N LEU A 161 -2.93 -8.42 -9.83
CA LEU A 161 -4.04 -7.50 -10.10
C LEU A 161 -5.35 -7.92 -9.40
N ALA A 162 -5.43 -9.12 -8.86
CA ALA A 162 -6.60 -9.58 -8.13
C ALA A 162 -6.93 -8.68 -6.93
N GLU A 163 -8.12 -8.79 -6.40
CA GLU A 163 -8.52 -8.07 -5.20
C GLU A 163 -7.67 -8.44 -3.98
N GLU A 164 -7.60 -7.54 -3.02
CA GLU A 164 -6.96 -7.79 -1.73
C GLU A 164 -7.78 -8.79 -0.93
N PRO A 165 -7.24 -9.99 -0.61
CA PRO A 165 -8.04 -11.06 0.02
C PRO A 165 -8.42 -10.78 1.47
N PHE A 166 -7.67 -9.93 2.17
CA PHE A 166 -7.87 -9.61 3.59
C PHE A 166 -8.34 -8.16 3.79
N CYS A 167 -9.27 -7.70 2.95
CA CYS A 167 -9.90 -6.39 3.07
C CYS A 167 -11.35 -6.53 3.48
N ALA A 168 -11.73 -6.02 4.67
CA ALA A 168 -13.10 -6.02 5.16
C ALA A 168 -13.99 -4.94 4.52
N HIS A 169 -13.41 -4.02 3.75
CA HIS A 169 -14.18 -2.96 3.11
C HIS A 169 -14.93 -3.50 1.89
N GLU A 170 -16.26 -3.30 1.89
CA GLU A 170 -17.12 -3.58 0.75
C GLU A 170 -17.46 -2.24 0.06
N PRO A 171 -16.91 -2.00 -1.16
CA PRO A 171 -17.23 -0.80 -1.92
C PRO A 171 -18.69 -0.79 -2.37
N LEU A 172 -19.32 0.37 -2.34
CA LEU A 172 -20.65 0.55 -2.95
C LEU A 172 -20.52 0.47 -4.47
N HIS A 173 -21.42 -0.26 -5.10
CA HIS A 173 -21.58 -0.36 -6.56
C HIS A 173 -22.20 0.90 -7.14
#